data_db38cd618f919359dc305b0ce441615b
#
_entry.id   db38cd618f919359dc305b0ce441615b
#
_cell.length_a   1.000
_cell.length_b   1.000
_cell.length_c   1.000
_cell.angle_alpha   90.00
_cell.angle_beta   90.00
_cell.angle_gamma   90.00
#
_symmetry.space_group_name_H-M   'P 1'
#
loop_
_entity.id
_entity.type
_entity.pdbx_description
1 polymer ?
#
loop_
_entity_poly.entity_id
_entity_poly.type
_entity_poly.pdbx_seq_one_letter_code
_entity_poly.pdbx_strand_id
1 'polypeptide(L)'
;MNDNIPSGALLNRAAVAGLALGAASTAYLFAVQYLPQLISSSVVVSLITTLLWIAKFVGCIYILKAFMQSLVDSYDGVQHGQTLRLGVFASLFSSLIFSAANLADILYINPDSIEQAFDIALSQYSSMLDSNSLTIIDNFKDNMPMISFFSNFIYCFLYGTILSSILSRYIPETDPFAGFHNKEENSSDIEEQ
;
A
#
# COMPACT_ATOMS: atom_id res chain seq x y z
N MET A 1 11.05 29.29 15.14
CA MET A 1 11.35 28.07 15.89
C MET A 1 10.96 26.93 14.94
N ASN A 2 11.91 26.20 14.36
CA ASN A 2 11.57 25.08 13.50
C ASN A 2 11.07 23.95 14.41
N ASP A 3 9.77 23.85 14.59
CA ASP A 3 9.16 22.69 15.24
C ASP A 3 9.19 21.53 14.27
N ASN A 4 10.40 20.99 14.10
CA ASN A 4 10.59 19.77 13.34
C ASN A 4 9.79 18.66 14.03
N ILE A 5 8.81 18.10 13.32
CA ILE A 5 8.07 16.94 13.81
C ILE A 5 9.08 15.91 14.31
N PRO A 6 8.96 15.43 15.55
CA PRO A 6 9.87 14.41 16.05
C PRO A 6 9.87 13.19 15.12
N SER A 7 11.04 12.79 14.65
CA SER A 7 11.17 11.66 13.70
C SER A 7 10.46 10.40 14.19
N GLY A 8 10.41 10.18 15.51
CA GLY A 8 9.68 9.07 16.11
C GLY A 8 8.16 9.17 15.96
N ALA A 9 7.59 10.39 16.07
CA ALA A 9 6.15 10.59 15.90
C ALA A 9 5.72 10.37 14.44
N LEU A 10 6.52 10.85 13.48
CA LEU A 10 6.29 10.65 12.06
C LEU A 10 6.38 9.15 11.70
N LEU A 11 7.40 8.45 12.22
CA LEU A 11 7.58 7.02 11.96
C LEU A 11 6.43 6.20 12.56
N ASN A 12 5.99 6.51 13.78
CA ASN A 12 4.86 5.82 14.41
C ASN A 12 3.56 6.00 13.60
N ARG A 13 3.26 7.23 13.16
CA ARG A 13 2.10 7.48 12.29
C ARG A 13 2.22 6.74 10.95
N ALA A 14 3.40 6.74 10.35
CA ALA A 14 3.66 6.00 9.12
C ALA A 14 3.49 4.48 9.31
N ALA A 15 3.91 3.95 10.46
CA ALA A 15 3.73 2.52 10.77
C ALA A 15 2.24 2.16 10.91
N VAL A 16 1.44 3.00 11.60
CA VAL A 16 -0.01 2.79 11.73
C VAL A 16 -0.71 2.89 10.36
N ALA A 17 -0.34 3.90 9.55
CA ALA A 17 -0.86 4.03 8.20
C ALA A 17 -0.49 2.83 7.31
N GLY A 18 0.77 2.38 7.39
CA GLY A 18 1.26 1.21 6.68
C GLY A 18 0.58 -0.08 7.10
N LEU A 19 0.30 -0.25 8.40
CA LEU A 19 -0.47 -1.38 8.92
C LEU A 19 -1.90 -1.37 8.36
N ALA A 20 -2.58 -0.22 8.36
CA ALA A 20 -3.93 -0.10 7.83
C ALA A 20 -3.98 -0.42 6.32
N LEU A 21 -3.05 0.13 5.53
CA LEU A 21 -2.93 -0.12 4.10
C LEU A 21 -2.56 -1.57 3.79
N GLY A 22 -1.62 -2.14 4.55
CA GLY A 22 -1.19 -3.53 4.43
C GLY A 22 -2.31 -4.50 4.77
N ALA A 23 -3.05 -4.25 5.86
CA ALA A 23 -4.21 -5.04 6.26
C ALA A 23 -5.33 -4.99 5.20
N ALA A 24 -5.65 -3.80 4.67
CA ALA A 24 -6.64 -3.65 3.60
C ALA A 24 -6.23 -4.42 2.33
N SER A 25 -4.95 -4.38 1.97
CA SER A 25 -4.41 -5.11 0.81
C SER A 25 -4.43 -6.62 1.02
N THR A 26 -4.11 -7.07 2.23
CA THR A 26 -4.15 -8.50 2.62
C THR A 26 -5.59 -9.01 2.66
N ALA A 27 -6.53 -8.24 3.21
CA ALA A 27 -7.95 -8.58 3.20
C ALA A 27 -8.48 -8.73 1.76
N TYR A 28 -8.07 -7.85 0.86
CA TYR A 28 -8.40 -7.97 -0.57
C TYR A 28 -7.83 -9.26 -1.18
N LEU A 29 -6.57 -9.62 -0.87
CA LEU A 29 -5.94 -10.85 -1.36
C LEU A 29 -6.80 -12.06 -1.02
N PHE A 30 -7.14 -12.22 0.25
CA PHE A 30 -7.96 -13.34 0.70
C PHE A 30 -9.40 -13.29 0.16
N ALA A 31 -10.01 -12.11 0.10
CA ALA A 31 -11.36 -11.96 -0.46
C ALA A 31 -11.42 -12.47 -1.91
N VAL A 32 -10.46 -12.08 -2.76
CA VAL A 32 -10.41 -12.51 -4.16
C VAL A 32 -10.13 -14.01 -4.29
N GLN A 33 -9.34 -14.58 -3.40
CA GLN A 33 -8.95 -15.98 -3.44
C GLN A 33 -10.10 -16.92 -3.04
N TYR A 34 -10.90 -16.54 -2.05
CA TYR A 34 -12.05 -17.34 -1.61
C TYR A 34 -13.33 -17.12 -2.44
N LEU A 35 -13.41 -16.04 -3.21
CA LEU A 35 -14.57 -15.71 -4.00
C LEU A 35 -15.00 -16.80 -5.00
N PRO A 36 -14.08 -17.46 -5.76
CA PRO A 36 -14.45 -18.54 -6.68
C PRO A 36 -14.99 -19.79 -5.98
N GLN A 37 -14.67 -20.00 -4.71
CA GLN A 37 -15.17 -21.12 -3.91
C GLN A 37 -16.63 -20.91 -3.47
N LEU A 38 -17.04 -19.65 -3.34
CA LEU A 38 -18.39 -19.28 -2.91
C LEU A 38 -19.37 -19.09 -4.07
N ILE A 39 -18.87 -18.77 -5.27
CA ILE A 39 -19.67 -18.38 -6.41
C ILE A 39 -19.26 -19.22 -7.62
N SER A 40 -20.18 -20.06 -8.12
CA SER A 40 -19.92 -20.94 -9.27
C SER A 40 -19.86 -20.23 -10.63
N SER A 41 -20.42 -19.00 -10.73
CA SER A 41 -20.45 -18.26 -11.98
C SER A 41 -19.16 -17.46 -12.20
N SER A 42 -18.36 -17.85 -13.17
CA SER A 42 -17.11 -17.18 -13.57
C SER A 42 -17.30 -15.70 -13.91
N VAL A 43 -18.40 -15.33 -14.56
CA VAL A 43 -18.71 -13.94 -14.94
C VAL A 43 -18.97 -13.10 -13.69
N VAL A 44 -19.73 -13.63 -12.71
CA VAL A 44 -20.04 -12.93 -11.47
C VAL A 44 -18.78 -12.76 -10.63
N VAL A 45 -17.93 -13.79 -10.54
CA VAL A 45 -16.63 -13.72 -9.87
C VAL A 45 -15.76 -12.62 -10.46
N SER A 46 -15.65 -12.56 -11.80
CA SER A 46 -14.86 -11.52 -12.48
C SER A 46 -15.37 -10.12 -12.21
N LEU A 47 -16.68 -9.90 -12.23
CA LEU A 47 -17.30 -8.61 -11.91
C LEU A 47 -17.01 -8.18 -10.46
N ILE A 48 -17.23 -9.07 -9.50
CA ILE A 48 -16.98 -8.77 -8.08
C ILE A 48 -15.50 -8.51 -7.83
N THR A 49 -14.61 -9.29 -8.41
CA THR A 49 -13.15 -9.08 -8.30
C THR A 49 -12.74 -7.71 -8.82
N THR A 50 -13.30 -7.29 -9.96
CA THR A 50 -13.04 -5.96 -10.53
C THR A 50 -13.55 -4.84 -9.61
N LEU A 51 -14.75 -4.98 -9.06
CA LEU A 51 -15.30 -4.01 -8.11
C LEU A 51 -14.47 -3.93 -6.82
N LEU A 52 -14.05 -5.07 -6.28
CA LEU A 52 -13.16 -5.14 -5.11
C LEU A 52 -11.81 -4.50 -5.40
N TRP A 53 -11.26 -4.67 -6.62
CA TRP A 53 -10.02 -4.03 -7.02
C TRP A 53 -10.14 -2.50 -7.03
N ILE A 54 -11.23 -1.97 -7.61
CA ILE A 54 -11.52 -0.54 -7.61
C ILE A 54 -11.70 -0.02 -6.17
N ALA A 55 -12.49 -0.73 -5.35
CA ALA A 55 -12.73 -0.37 -3.96
C ALA A 55 -11.44 -0.34 -3.14
N LYS A 56 -10.56 -1.35 -3.31
CA LYS A 56 -9.22 -1.37 -2.70
C LYS A 56 -8.41 -0.15 -3.13
N PHE A 57 -8.37 0.13 -4.44
CA PHE A 57 -7.57 1.23 -4.99
C PHE A 57 -8.01 2.58 -4.41
N VAL A 58 -9.31 2.87 -4.47
CA VAL A 58 -9.89 4.11 -3.94
C VAL A 58 -9.72 4.17 -2.41
N GLY A 59 -9.96 3.06 -1.73
CA GLY A 59 -9.79 2.96 -0.27
C GLY A 59 -8.36 3.23 0.19
N CYS A 60 -7.36 2.68 -0.51
CA CYS A 60 -5.95 2.94 -0.21
C CYS A 60 -5.57 4.41 -0.41
N ILE A 61 -6.06 5.05 -1.48
CA ILE A 61 -5.86 6.49 -1.70
C ILE A 61 -6.48 7.30 -0.57
N TYR A 62 -7.71 6.97 -0.19
CA TYR A 62 -8.43 7.67 0.87
C TYR A 62 -7.74 7.53 2.24
N ILE A 63 -7.33 6.30 2.61
CA ILE A 63 -6.60 6.03 3.85
C ILE A 63 -5.30 6.83 3.88
N LEU A 64 -4.49 6.75 2.83
CA LEU A 64 -3.22 7.46 2.76
C LEU A 64 -3.39 8.97 2.86
N LYS A 65 -4.38 9.53 2.13
CA LYS A 65 -4.74 10.95 2.20
C LYS A 65 -5.15 11.35 3.61
N ALA A 66 -6.00 10.56 4.27
CA ALA A 66 -6.49 10.84 5.62
C ALA A 66 -5.34 10.89 6.64
N PHE A 67 -4.37 9.98 6.56
CA PHE A 67 -3.19 10.00 7.43
C PHE A 67 -2.28 11.20 7.16
N MET A 68 -2.09 11.59 5.88
CA MET A 68 -1.33 12.78 5.53
C MET A 68 -2.01 14.07 6.02
N GLN A 69 -3.32 14.19 5.85
CA GLN A 69 -4.10 15.33 6.37
C GLN A 69 -4.05 15.38 7.90
N SER A 70 -4.24 14.25 8.57
CA SER A 70 -4.13 14.17 10.03
C SER A 70 -2.75 14.61 10.56
N LEU A 71 -1.68 14.45 9.77
CA LEU A 71 -0.37 15.00 10.13
C LEU A 71 -0.38 16.52 10.07
N VAL A 72 -0.91 17.09 8.97
CA VAL A 72 -1.00 18.54 8.75
C VAL A 72 -1.89 19.21 9.81
N ASP A 73 -3.02 18.58 10.16
CA ASP A 73 -3.96 19.09 11.16
C ASP A 73 -3.41 19.02 12.60
N SER A 74 -2.39 18.20 12.84
CA SER A 74 -1.84 17.98 14.18
C SER A 74 -0.58 18.79 14.49
N TYR A 75 0.07 19.34 13.48
CA TYR A 75 1.33 20.07 13.64
C TYR A 75 1.32 21.32 12.76
N ASP A 76 1.72 22.46 13.34
CA ASP A 76 1.90 23.70 12.59
C ASP A 76 3.17 23.66 11.75
N GLY A 77 3.14 24.27 10.58
CA GLY A 77 4.31 24.39 9.69
C GLY A 77 4.73 23.10 8.99
N VAL A 78 3.80 22.16 8.80
CA VAL A 78 4.07 20.92 8.05
C VAL A 78 4.31 21.23 6.57
N GLN A 79 5.47 20.83 6.07
CA GLN A 79 5.87 20.98 4.67
C GLN A 79 5.55 19.73 3.85
N HIS A 80 5.43 19.88 2.53
CA HIS A 80 5.25 18.77 1.59
C HIS A 80 6.29 17.64 1.75
N GLY A 81 7.54 17.98 2.10
CA GLY A 81 8.58 16.98 2.36
C GLY A 81 8.28 16.06 3.53
N GLN A 82 7.56 16.54 4.55
CA GLN A 82 7.20 15.74 5.73
C GLN A 82 6.01 14.82 5.43
N THR A 83 4.99 15.31 4.72
CA THR A 83 3.86 14.49 4.23
C THR A 83 4.34 13.42 3.25
N LEU A 84 5.27 13.76 2.34
CA LEU A 84 5.89 12.79 1.45
C LEU A 84 6.65 11.70 2.22
N ARG A 85 7.47 12.07 3.22
CA ARG A 85 8.20 11.10 4.05
C ARG A 85 7.24 10.16 4.79
N LEU A 86 6.15 10.68 5.35
CA LEU A 86 5.12 9.85 5.97
C LEU A 86 4.57 8.83 4.97
N GLY A 87 4.22 9.26 3.77
CA GLY A 87 3.69 8.38 2.74
C GLY A 87 4.68 7.32 2.25
N VAL A 88 5.95 7.67 2.08
CA VAL A 88 7.02 6.73 1.69
C VAL A 88 7.21 5.65 2.77
N PHE A 89 7.29 6.04 4.05
CA PHE A 89 7.41 5.06 5.14
C PHE A 89 6.13 4.22 5.29
N ALA A 90 4.94 4.82 5.15
CA ALA A 90 3.70 4.06 5.15
C ALA A 90 3.65 3.02 4.01
N SER A 91 4.12 3.40 2.83
CA SER A 91 4.23 2.49 1.67
C SER A 91 5.22 1.36 1.92
N LEU A 92 6.36 1.65 2.58
CA LEU A 92 7.35 0.64 2.96
C LEU A 92 6.74 -0.39 3.92
N PHE A 93 6.09 0.05 4.99
CA PHE A 93 5.46 -0.86 5.95
C PHE A 93 4.30 -1.65 5.32
N SER A 94 3.46 -0.98 4.52
CA SER A 94 2.36 -1.63 3.81
C SER A 94 2.84 -2.71 2.85
N SER A 95 3.88 -2.42 2.06
CA SER A 95 4.44 -3.39 1.11
C SER A 95 5.06 -4.59 1.82
N LEU A 96 5.74 -4.37 2.95
CA LEU A 96 6.31 -5.45 3.76
C LEU A 96 5.22 -6.37 4.32
N ILE A 97 4.17 -5.79 4.92
CA ILE A 97 3.04 -6.56 5.48
C ILE A 97 2.33 -7.37 4.40
N PHE A 98 2.00 -6.72 3.26
CA PHE A 98 1.33 -7.39 2.16
C PHE A 98 2.17 -8.52 1.56
N SER A 99 3.48 -8.28 1.33
CA SER A 99 4.37 -9.28 0.76
C SER A 99 4.62 -10.45 1.70
N ALA A 100 4.70 -10.18 3.02
CA ALA A 100 4.81 -11.24 4.03
C ALA A 100 3.52 -12.07 4.11
N ALA A 101 2.34 -11.42 4.03
CA ALA A 101 1.06 -12.11 4.00
C ALA A 101 0.92 -12.99 2.73
N ASN A 102 1.33 -12.48 1.57
CA ASN A 102 1.34 -13.24 0.32
C ASN A 102 2.32 -14.43 0.38
N LEU A 103 3.50 -14.23 0.98
CA LEU A 103 4.45 -15.33 1.19
C LEU A 103 3.88 -16.39 2.12
N ALA A 104 3.24 -15.98 3.21
CA ALA A 104 2.59 -16.90 4.14
C ALA A 104 1.43 -17.67 3.47
N ASP A 105 0.68 -17.02 2.60
CA ASP A 105 -0.36 -17.65 1.79
C ASP A 105 0.23 -18.78 0.93
N ILE A 106 1.26 -18.48 0.15
CA ILE A 106 1.94 -19.44 -0.74
C ILE A 106 2.55 -20.61 0.04
N LEU A 107 3.15 -20.36 1.21
CA LEU A 107 3.86 -21.40 1.94
C LEU A 107 2.98 -22.26 2.83
N TYR A 108 1.88 -21.71 3.37
CA TYR A 108 1.11 -22.35 4.44
C TYR A 108 -0.37 -22.56 4.12
N ILE A 109 -0.98 -21.64 3.36
CA ILE A 109 -2.43 -21.67 3.11
C ILE A 109 -2.72 -22.39 1.79
N ASN A 110 -1.98 -22.05 0.74
CA ASN A 110 -2.15 -22.58 -0.61
C ASN A 110 -0.82 -23.04 -1.21
N PRO A 111 -0.13 -24.01 -0.62
CA PRO A 111 1.20 -24.44 -1.07
C PRO A 111 1.18 -24.98 -2.52
N ASP A 112 0.07 -25.57 -2.94
CA ASP A 112 -0.06 -26.14 -4.29
C ASP A 112 -0.36 -25.08 -5.38
N SER A 113 -0.57 -23.82 -4.98
CA SER A 113 -0.96 -22.76 -5.92
C SER A 113 0.10 -22.48 -6.99
N ILE A 114 1.36 -22.52 -6.62
CA ILE A 114 2.49 -22.38 -7.56
C ILE A 114 2.54 -23.57 -8.49
N GLU A 115 2.44 -24.78 -7.97
CA GLU A 115 2.47 -26.00 -8.76
C GLU A 115 1.36 -26.02 -9.81
N GLN A 116 0.14 -25.75 -9.40
CA GLN A 116 -1.01 -25.66 -10.32
C GLN A 116 -0.81 -24.59 -11.41
N ALA A 117 -0.27 -23.41 -11.06
CA ALA A 117 0.00 -22.36 -12.02
C ALA A 117 1.05 -22.79 -13.06
N PHE A 118 2.11 -23.47 -12.62
CA PHE A 118 3.13 -24.01 -13.50
C PHE A 118 2.58 -25.15 -14.39
N ASP A 119 1.81 -26.06 -13.84
CA ASP A 119 1.21 -27.17 -14.60
C ASP A 119 0.27 -26.67 -15.71
N ILE A 120 -0.53 -25.63 -15.41
CA ILE A 120 -1.37 -24.98 -16.43
C ILE A 120 -0.50 -24.34 -17.52
N ALA A 121 0.54 -23.60 -17.15
CA ALA A 121 1.44 -22.97 -18.10
C ALA A 121 2.19 -24.02 -18.95
N LEU A 122 2.75 -25.05 -18.31
CA LEU A 122 3.49 -26.12 -18.98
C LEU A 122 2.61 -26.93 -19.93
N SER A 123 1.35 -27.20 -19.58
CA SER A 123 0.42 -27.90 -20.45
C SER A 123 0.18 -27.20 -21.79
N GLN A 124 0.26 -25.86 -21.80
CA GLN A 124 0.11 -25.05 -23.02
C GLN A 124 1.36 -25.06 -23.91
N TYR A 125 2.55 -25.23 -23.31
CA TYR A 125 3.83 -25.12 -24.02
C TYR A 125 4.64 -26.42 -24.07
N SER A 126 4.12 -27.52 -23.56
CA SER A 126 4.81 -28.83 -23.44
C SER A 126 5.45 -29.34 -24.72
N SER A 127 4.84 -29.05 -25.88
CA SER A 127 5.37 -29.45 -27.17
C SER A 127 6.56 -28.64 -27.68
N MET A 128 6.88 -27.51 -27.01
CA MET A 128 7.96 -26.57 -27.38
C MET A 128 9.15 -26.62 -26.42
N LEU A 129 9.01 -27.33 -25.29
CA LEU A 129 10.01 -27.37 -24.26
C LEU A 129 10.94 -28.57 -24.40
N ASP A 130 12.25 -28.31 -24.38
CA ASP A 130 13.28 -29.33 -24.28
C ASP A 130 13.62 -29.70 -22.83
N SER A 131 14.42 -30.73 -22.60
CA SER A 131 14.79 -31.19 -21.28
C SER A 131 15.56 -30.15 -20.46
N ASN A 132 16.35 -29.29 -21.14
CA ASN A 132 17.06 -28.20 -20.47
C ASN A 132 16.08 -27.12 -19.96
N SER A 133 15.11 -26.75 -20.77
CA SER A 133 14.07 -25.80 -20.40
C SER A 133 13.26 -26.29 -19.20
N LEU A 134 12.93 -27.58 -19.15
CA LEU A 134 12.22 -28.17 -18.00
C LEU A 134 13.05 -28.06 -16.71
N THR A 135 14.34 -28.36 -16.76
CA THR A 135 15.23 -28.23 -15.58
C THR A 135 15.33 -26.78 -15.09
N ILE A 136 15.37 -25.80 -15.99
CA ILE A 136 15.37 -24.37 -15.63
C ILE A 136 14.04 -24.00 -14.98
N ILE A 137 12.92 -24.49 -15.50
CA ILE A 137 11.59 -24.24 -14.95
C ILE A 137 11.45 -24.83 -13.56
N ASP A 138 11.92 -26.04 -13.30
CA ASP A 138 11.89 -26.66 -11.97
C ASP A 138 12.69 -25.85 -10.96
N ASN A 139 13.91 -25.41 -11.31
CA ASN A 139 14.70 -24.52 -10.45
C ASN A 139 14.02 -23.16 -10.19
N PHE A 140 13.29 -22.65 -11.17
CA PHE A 140 12.56 -21.41 -11.04
C PHE A 140 11.34 -21.56 -10.13
N LYS A 141 10.64 -22.70 -10.23
CA LYS A 141 9.49 -23.08 -9.40
C LYS A 141 9.87 -23.09 -7.90
N ASP A 142 11.00 -23.69 -7.55
CA ASP A 142 11.49 -23.78 -6.17
C ASP A 142 11.75 -22.40 -5.56
N ASN A 143 12.19 -21.43 -6.37
CA ASN A 143 12.47 -20.06 -5.94
C ASN A 143 11.27 -19.10 -6.03
N MET A 144 10.14 -19.56 -6.59
CA MET A 144 8.96 -18.71 -6.82
C MET A 144 8.40 -18.02 -5.57
N PRO A 145 8.34 -18.65 -4.38
CA PRO A 145 7.87 -17.96 -3.18
C PRO A 145 8.69 -16.72 -2.86
N MET A 146 10.03 -16.81 -2.94
CA MET A 146 10.92 -15.69 -2.69
C MET A 146 10.85 -14.63 -3.80
N ILE A 147 10.79 -15.05 -5.05
CA ILE A 147 10.62 -14.14 -6.19
C ILE A 147 9.30 -13.38 -6.06
N SER A 148 8.23 -14.06 -5.70
CA SER A 148 6.91 -13.46 -5.47
C SER A 148 6.95 -12.43 -4.32
N PHE A 149 7.62 -12.76 -3.20
CA PHE A 149 7.79 -11.84 -2.09
C PHE A 149 8.49 -10.55 -2.51
N PHE A 150 9.66 -10.64 -3.13
CA PHE A 150 10.43 -9.47 -3.54
C PHE A 150 9.74 -8.67 -4.64
N SER A 151 9.12 -9.34 -5.60
CA SER A 151 8.37 -8.67 -6.68
C SER A 151 7.19 -7.87 -6.12
N ASN A 152 6.39 -8.46 -5.25
CA ASN A 152 5.28 -7.79 -4.60
C ASN A 152 5.75 -6.63 -3.71
N PHE A 153 6.83 -6.83 -2.95
CA PHE A 153 7.41 -5.81 -2.10
C PHE A 153 7.85 -4.59 -2.92
N ILE A 154 8.65 -4.80 -3.96
CA ILE A 154 9.16 -3.72 -4.82
C ILE A 154 8.00 -3.03 -5.53
N TYR A 155 7.08 -3.79 -6.13
CA TYR A 155 5.93 -3.24 -6.84
C TYR A 155 5.05 -2.37 -5.94
N CYS A 156 4.65 -2.89 -4.78
CA CYS A 156 3.78 -2.17 -3.85
C CYS A 156 4.49 -0.94 -3.25
N PHE A 157 5.78 -1.04 -2.94
CA PHE A 157 6.57 0.07 -2.42
C PHE A 157 6.71 1.20 -3.45
N LEU A 158 7.08 0.88 -4.70
CA LEU A 158 7.20 1.87 -5.78
C LEU A 158 5.85 2.52 -6.07
N TYR A 159 4.80 1.72 -6.18
CA TYR A 159 3.45 2.22 -6.40
C TYR A 159 3.00 3.18 -5.29
N GLY A 160 3.18 2.79 -4.03
CA GLY A 160 2.82 3.62 -2.88
C GLY A 160 3.66 4.89 -2.79
N THR A 161 4.95 4.84 -3.14
CA THR A 161 5.84 6.01 -3.18
C THR A 161 5.41 7.01 -4.26
N ILE A 162 5.06 6.55 -5.46
CA ILE A 162 4.53 7.39 -6.53
C ILE A 162 3.22 8.05 -6.10
N LEU A 163 2.30 7.27 -5.52
CA LEU A 163 1.03 7.76 -5.03
C LEU A 163 1.22 8.80 -3.92
N SER A 164 2.15 8.56 -3.00
CA SER A 164 2.51 9.51 -1.93
C SER A 164 3.07 10.81 -2.48
N SER A 165 3.89 10.74 -3.52
CA SER A 165 4.45 11.92 -4.19
C SER A 165 3.36 12.77 -4.85
N ILE A 166 2.35 12.14 -5.43
CA ILE A 166 1.21 12.84 -6.01
C ILE A 166 0.36 13.46 -4.90
N LEU A 167 -0.04 12.67 -3.89
CA LEU A 167 -0.93 13.13 -2.84
C LEU A 167 -0.32 14.25 -1.99
N SER A 168 0.98 14.21 -1.71
CA SER A 168 1.65 15.25 -0.92
C SER A 168 1.53 16.64 -1.55
N ARG A 169 1.38 16.73 -2.87
CA ARG A 169 1.22 18.01 -3.59
C ARG A 169 -0.21 18.57 -3.52
N TYR A 170 -1.21 17.69 -3.28
CA TYR A 170 -2.61 18.10 -3.15
C TYR A 170 -3.03 18.44 -1.72
N ILE A 171 -2.17 18.17 -0.75
CA ILE A 171 -2.42 18.52 0.65
C ILE A 171 -1.78 19.89 0.89
N PRO A 172 -2.59 20.92 1.29
CA PRO A 172 -2.06 22.25 1.54
C PRO A 172 -1.04 22.23 2.68
N GLU A 173 -0.01 23.03 2.55
CA GLU A 173 0.93 23.30 3.65
C GLU A 173 0.24 24.13 4.73
N THR A 174 0.54 23.85 5.98
CA THR A 174 0.08 24.70 7.08
C THR A 174 0.93 25.96 7.11
N ASP A 175 0.29 27.14 7.11
CA ASP A 175 0.98 28.41 7.26
C ASP A 175 1.67 28.46 8.65
N PRO A 176 3.01 28.52 8.72
CA PRO A 176 3.72 28.58 9.99
C PRO A 176 3.43 29.85 10.79
N PHE A 177 2.78 30.85 10.19
CA PHE A 177 2.43 32.12 10.82
C PHE A 177 0.94 32.29 11.10
N ALA A 178 0.08 31.30 10.77
CA ALA A 178 -1.36 31.38 11.02
C ALA A 178 -1.72 31.68 12.49
N GLY A 179 -0.93 31.19 13.44
CA GLY A 179 -1.11 31.47 14.87
C GLY A 179 -0.77 32.91 15.29
N PHE A 180 0.01 33.64 14.51
CA PHE A 180 0.35 35.03 14.78
C PHE A 180 -0.74 35.98 14.26
N HIS A 181 -1.30 35.71 13.07
CA HIS A 181 -2.38 36.52 12.51
C HIS A 181 -3.63 36.52 13.38
N ASN A 182 -4.02 35.34 13.92
CA ASN A 182 -5.17 35.21 14.82
C ASN A 182 -4.99 35.94 16.16
N LYS A 183 -3.73 36.18 16.60
CA LYS A 183 -3.46 36.97 17.83
C LYS A 183 -3.52 38.47 17.60
N GLU A 184 -3.13 38.93 16.42
CA GLU A 184 -3.22 40.36 16.09
C GLU A 184 -4.68 40.78 15.88
N GLU A 185 -5.50 39.95 15.25
CA GLU A 185 -6.93 40.21 15.05
C GLU A 185 -7.70 40.27 16.36
N ASN A 186 -7.43 39.37 17.30
CA ASN A 186 -8.04 39.39 18.65
C ASN A 186 -7.54 40.53 19.55
N SER A 187 -6.34 41.08 19.32
CA SER A 187 -5.85 42.21 20.12
C SER A 187 -6.38 43.55 19.62
N SER A 188 -6.67 43.69 18.32
CA SER A 188 -7.29 44.91 17.79
C SER A 188 -8.75 45.07 18.23
N ASP A 189 -9.49 43.96 18.40
CA ASP A 189 -10.90 44.02 18.88
C ASP A 189 -11.04 44.36 20.38
N ILE A 190 -9.95 44.28 21.16
CA ILE A 190 -9.95 44.61 22.59
C ILE A 190 -9.59 46.10 22.82
N GLU A 191 -8.89 46.74 21.86
CA GLU A 191 -8.51 48.16 21.96
C GLU A 191 -9.63 49.12 21.50
N GLU A 192 -10.70 48.63 20.85
CA GLU A 192 -11.86 49.42 20.41
C GLU A 192 -13.07 49.38 21.37
N GLN A 193 -12.95 48.81 22.57
CA GLN A 193 -13.99 48.86 23.62
C GLN A 193 -13.55 49.70 24.80
#